data_81343025238728424f11e518be880910
#
_entry.id   81343025238728424f11e518be880910
#
_cell.length_a   1.000
_cell.length_b   1.000
_cell.length_c   1.000
_cell.angle_alpha   90.00
_cell.angle_beta   90.00
_cell.angle_gamma   90.00
#
_symmetry.space_group_name_H-M   'P 1'
#
loop_
_entity.id
_entity.type
_entity.pdbx_description
1 polymer ?
#
loop_
_entity_poly.entity_id
_entity_poly.type
_entity_poly.pdbx_seq_one_letter_code
_entity_poly.pdbx_strand_id
1 'polypeptide(L)'
;MIQSTLTTNPTLSLAETIVCNTFQEVESVALARLPVPAVAIGPLEAPKSVSSAAAAGHFWAQDEACLRWLDAQAPGSVVYVAFGSLTLFDAERLQELADGLALTGRPFLWVVRPNFADGVGERWLDGFRRRVGEGRGLVVGWAPQQRVLAHPSVACFVTHCGWNSTMEGVRHGVPFLCWPYFADQFLNQSYICDLWGVGLKVCADADERGVVXKEEIRDKVARLLGDEAIKARTVALKSAACASVADGGSSHQDLLKLVNLLREK
;
A
#
# COMPACT_ATOMS: atom_id res chain seq x y z
N MET A 1 -1.95 2.27 -19.82
CA MET A 1 -1.70 0.91 -19.35
C MET A 1 -3.00 0.10 -19.27
N ILE A 2 -4.04 0.55 -18.58
CA ILE A 2 -5.36 -0.15 -18.55
C ILE A 2 -5.87 -0.40 -19.97
N GLN A 3 -5.84 0.62 -20.83
CA GLN A 3 -6.29 0.50 -22.20
C GLN A 3 -5.47 -0.54 -22.98
N SER A 4 -4.15 -0.57 -22.77
CA SER A 4 -3.26 -1.57 -23.38
C SER A 4 -3.59 -2.98 -22.89
N THR A 5 -3.84 -3.15 -21.60
CA THR A 5 -4.21 -4.46 -21.04
C THR A 5 -5.55 -4.93 -21.59
N LEU A 6 -6.54 -4.04 -21.69
CA LEU A 6 -7.85 -4.36 -22.25
C LEU A 6 -7.78 -4.78 -23.72
N THR A 7 -6.93 -4.12 -24.50
CA THR A 7 -6.78 -4.45 -25.92
C THR A 7 -5.95 -5.69 -26.19
N THR A 8 -5.10 -6.10 -25.23
CA THR A 8 -4.24 -7.28 -25.41
C THR A 8 -4.78 -8.56 -24.79
N ASN A 9 -5.88 -8.46 -24.02
CA ASN A 9 -6.47 -9.63 -23.39
C ASN A 9 -7.86 -9.94 -23.97
N PRO A 10 -7.92 -10.71 -25.06
CA PRO A 10 -9.21 -11.04 -25.69
C PRO A 10 -10.13 -11.89 -24.80
N THR A 11 -9.61 -12.52 -23.75
CA THR A 11 -10.43 -13.34 -22.85
C THR A 11 -11.37 -12.50 -21.98
N LEU A 12 -11.11 -11.20 -21.82
CA LEU A 12 -12.02 -10.34 -21.04
C LEU A 12 -13.44 -10.32 -21.64
N SER A 13 -13.54 -10.38 -22.96
CA SER A 13 -14.84 -10.39 -23.63
C SER A 13 -15.61 -11.71 -23.50
N LEU A 14 -14.94 -12.77 -22.99
CA LEU A 14 -15.57 -14.06 -22.72
C LEU A 14 -16.17 -14.13 -21.32
N ALA A 15 -15.85 -13.17 -20.46
CA ALA A 15 -16.39 -13.11 -19.10
C ALA A 15 -17.82 -12.55 -19.13
N GLU A 16 -18.66 -13.03 -18.27
CA GLU A 16 -20.03 -12.49 -18.09
C GLU A 16 -19.99 -11.23 -17.22
N THR A 17 -19.03 -11.19 -16.28
CA THR A 17 -18.81 -10.02 -15.42
C THR A 17 -17.37 -10.02 -14.92
N ILE A 18 -16.85 -8.84 -14.60
CA ILE A 18 -15.52 -8.68 -14.01
C ILE A 18 -15.71 -8.21 -12.57
N VAL A 19 -15.05 -8.88 -11.63
CA VAL A 19 -15.10 -8.54 -10.21
C VAL A 19 -13.84 -7.76 -9.87
N CYS A 20 -14.00 -6.54 -9.36
CA CYS A 20 -12.88 -5.62 -9.11
C CYS A 20 -12.77 -5.27 -7.62
N ASN A 21 -11.55 -5.35 -7.08
CA ASN A 21 -11.24 -4.84 -5.74
C ASN A 21 -11.04 -3.32 -5.83
N THR A 22 -12.16 -2.61 -6.01
CA THR A 22 -12.21 -1.15 -6.07
C THR A 22 -13.60 -0.69 -5.65
N PHE A 23 -13.88 0.61 -5.70
CA PHE A 23 -15.21 1.16 -5.41
C PHE A 23 -15.57 2.26 -6.40
N GLN A 24 -16.85 2.46 -6.60
CA GLN A 24 -17.40 3.33 -7.67
C GLN A 24 -16.87 4.77 -7.56
N GLU A 25 -16.70 5.26 -6.35
CA GLU A 25 -16.34 6.65 -6.09
C GLU A 25 -14.94 7.02 -6.57
N VAL A 26 -14.06 6.01 -6.78
CA VAL A 26 -12.68 6.27 -7.26
C VAL A 26 -12.43 5.81 -8.68
N GLU A 27 -13.17 4.83 -9.21
CA GLU A 27 -12.90 4.26 -10.54
C GLU A 27 -14.12 4.13 -11.45
N SER A 28 -15.21 4.87 -11.21
CA SER A 28 -16.42 4.77 -12.04
C SER A 28 -16.13 4.91 -13.54
N VAL A 29 -15.25 5.83 -13.93
CA VAL A 29 -14.90 6.07 -15.34
C VAL A 29 -14.17 4.86 -15.95
N ALA A 30 -13.26 4.25 -15.19
CA ALA A 30 -12.51 3.07 -15.64
C ALA A 30 -13.43 1.85 -15.74
N LEU A 31 -14.28 1.65 -14.73
CA LEU A 31 -15.26 0.54 -14.70
C LEU A 31 -16.23 0.60 -15.87
N ALA A 32 -16.70 1.81 -16.21
CA ALA A 32 -17.64 2.03 -17.32
C ALA A 32 -17.02 1.76 -18.72
N ARG A 33 -15.69 1.67 -18.81
CA ARG A 33 -14.99 1.39 -20.06
C ARG A 33 -14.62 -0.07 -20.26
N LEU A 34 -14.95 -0.93 -19.30
CA LEU A 34 -14.68 -2.35 -19.45
C LEU A 34 -15.60 -2.96 -20.53
N PRO A 35 -15.13 -3.98 -21.26
CA PRO A 35 -15.90 -4.54 -22.38
C PRO A 35 -17.14 -5.35 -21.93
N VAL A 36 -17.21 -5.72 -20.65
CA VAL A 36 -18.33 -6.44 -20.04
C VAL A 36 -18.67 -5.78 -18.71
N PRO A 37 -19.85 -6.04 -18.16
CA PRO A 37 -20.24 -5.46 -16.86
C PRO A 37 -19.21 -5.76 -15.77
N ALA A 38 -18.96 -4.77 -14.93
CA ALA A 38 -18.03 -4.90 -13.81
C ALA A 38 -18.73 -4.60 -12.50
N VAL A 39 -18.39 -5.36 -11.46
CA VAL A 39 -18.86 -5.12 -10.09
C VAL A 39 -17.67 -4.74 -9.22
N ALA A 40 -17.78 -3.60 -8.55
CA ALA A 40 -16.76 -3.05 -7.67
C ALA A 40 -17.11 -3.44 -6.23
N ILE A 41 -16.38 -4.40 -5.65
CA ILE A 41 -16.72 -4.96 -4.33
C ILE A 41 -15.71 -4.57 -3.23
N GLY A 42 -14.81 -3.63 -3.53
CA GLY A 42 -13.76 -3.20 -2.61
C GLY A 42 -14.05 -1.87 -1.91
N PRO A 43 -13.12 -1.39 -1.12
CA PRO A 43 -11.84 -2.06 -0.78
C PRO A 43 -12.04 -3.27 0.14
N LEU A 44 -11.46 -4.40 -0.26
CA LEU A 44 -11.60 -5.65 0.47
C LEU A 44 -10.77 -5.63 1.77
N GLU A 45 -11.33 -6.23 2.81
CA GLU A 45 -10.67 -6.34 4.11
C GLU A 45 -10.70 -7.81 4.56
N ALA A 46 -9.60 -8.26 5.17
CA ALA A 46 -9.55 -9.61 5.71
C ALA A 46 -10.56 -9.76 6.84
N PRO A 47 -11.26 -10.90 6.92
CA PRO A 47 -12.23 -11.13 8.02
C PRO A 47 -11.54 -11.04 9.39
N LYS A 48 -12.14 -10.34 10.33
CA LYS A 48 -11.62 -10.18 11.70
C LYS A 48 -11.53 -11.51 12.45
N SER A 49 -12.31 -12.50 12.04
CA SER A 49 -12.37 -13.83 12.68
C SER A 49 -11.28 -14.81 12.22
N VAL A 50 -10.53 -14.48 11.16
CA VAL A 50 -9.49 -15.37 10.64
C VAL A 50 -8.20 -15.18 11.45
N SER A 51 -7.97 -16.08 12.41
CA SER A 51 -6.85 -15.96 13.33
C SER A 51 -5.57 -16.67 12.86
N SER A 52 -5.61 -17.43 11.78
CA SER A 52 -4.43 -18.16 11.31
C SER A 52 -3.88 -17.55 9.99
N ALA A 53 -2.57 -17.39 9.92
CA ALA A 53 -1.88 -16.89 8.74
C ALA A 53 -2.15 -17.77 7.51
N ALA A 54 -2.31 -19.08 7.71
CA ALA A 54 -2.59 -20.03 6.62
C ALA A 54 -3.94 -19.79 5.95
N ALA A 55 -4.95 -19.34 6.71
CA ALA A 55 -6.28 -19.09 6.19
C ALA A 55 -6.39 -17.76 5.40
N ALA A 56 -5.43 -16.89 5.54
CA ALA A 56 -5.43 -15.56 4.89
C ALA A 56 -4.65 -15.52 3.57
N GLY A 57 -4.06 -16.65 3.14
CA GLY A 57 -3.33 -16.75 1.87
C GLY A 57 -2.03 -15.97 1.81
N HIS A 58 -1.37 -15.77 2.93
CA HIS A 58 -0.09 -15.06 2.97
C HIS A 58 1.08 -15.94 2.51
N PHE A 59 1.99 -15.36 1.73
CA PHE A 59 3.19 -16.05 1.24
C PHE A 59 4.23 -16.29 2.34
N TRP A 60 4.21 -15.50 3.41
CA TRP A 60 5.21 -15.51 4.47
C TRP A 60 4.53 -15.45 5.84
N ALA A 61 5.19 -16.01 6.86
CA ALA A 61 4.71 -15.93 8.23
C ALA A 61 4.70 -14.47 8.70
N GLN A 62 3.58 -14.02 9.26
CA GLN A 62 3.45 -12.65 9.77
C GLN A 62 4.09 -12.54 11.15
N ASP A 63 4.82 -11.46 11.36
CA ASP A 63 5.38 -11.13 12.66
C ASP A 63 4.39 -10.21 13.40
N GLU A 64 3.57 -10.81 14.25
CA GLU A 64 2.60 -10.05 15.06
C GLU A 64 3.26 -9.25 16.20
N ALA A 65 4.54 -9.51 16.51
CA ALA A 65 5.25 -8.72 17.50
C ALA A 65 5.35 -7.25 17.11
N CYS A 66 5.29 -6.97 15.79
CA CYS A 66 5.29 -5.58 15.29
C CYS A 66 4.10 -4.77 15.80
N LEU A 67 2.95 -5.41 16.06
CA LEU A 67 1.78 -4.70 16.60
C LEU A 67 2.03 -4.22 18.03
N ARG A 68 2.66 -5.07 18.86
CA ARG A 68 3.04 -4.66 20.24
C ARG A 68 4.06 -3.52 20.22
N TRP A 69 4.97 -3.52 19.24
CA TRP A 69 5.93 -2.43 19.08
C TRP A 69 5.19 -1.13 18.68
N LEU A 70 4.19 -1.23 17.79
CA LEU A 70 3.37 -0.08 17.38
C LEU A 70 2.57 0.48 18.56
N ASP A 71 2.05 -0.40 19.47
CA ASP A 71 1.35 0.02 20.70
C ASP A 71 2.21 0.94 21.58
N ALA A 72 3.53 0.77 21.53
CA ALA A 72 4.47 1.58 22.32
C ALA A 72 4.81 2.92 21.65
N GLN A 73 4.34 3.17 20.43
CA GLN A 73 4.65 4.40 19.68
C GLN A 73 3.54 5.45 19.82
N ALA A 74 3.90 6.72 19.76
CA ALA A 74 2.92 7.80 19.82
C ALA A 74 1.99 7.77 18.59
N PRO A 75 0.71 8.17 18.74
CA PRO A 75 -0.20 8.27 17.58
C PRO A 75 0.37 9.15 16.47
N GLY A 76 0.24 8.69 15.21
CA GLY A 76 0.67 9.42 14.04
C GLY A 76 2.18 9.66 13.96
N SER A 77 3.00 8.79 14.58
CA SER A 77 4.45 8.99 14.60
C SER A 77 5.23 8.09 13.65
N VAL A 78 4.71 6.89 13.34
CA VAL A 78 5.45 5.81 12.69
C VAL A 78 5.37 5.90 11.16
N VAL A 79 6.52 5.82 10.50
CA VAL A 79 6.61 5.63 9.04
C VAL A 79 6.55 4.12 8.77
N TYR A 80 5.47 3.65 8.13
CA TYR A 80 5.36 2.25 7.69
C TYR A 80 5.96 2.10 6.31
N VAL A 81 6.78 1.06 6.09
CA VAL A 81 7.50 0.85 4.83
C VAL A 81 7.32 -0.59 4.36
N ALA A 82 6.69 -0.78 3.19
CA ALA A 82 6.54 -2.12 2.60
C ALA A 82 6.44 -2.04 1.07
N PHE A 83 7.22 -2.88 0.40
CA PHE A 83 7.34 -2.90 -1.06
C PHE A 83 6.73 -4.16 -1.70
N GLY A 84 5.79 -4.80 -1.01
CA GLY A 84 5.07 -5.96 -1.52
C GLY A 84 5.93 -7.21 -1.61
N SER A 85 5.48 -8.17 -2.41
CA SER A 85 6.08 -9.50 -2.49
C SER A 85 7.11 -9.66 -3.62
N LEU A 86 7.20 -8.70 -4.57
CA LEU A 86 8.00 -8.89 -5.79
C LEU A 86 9.13 -7.86 -5.98
N THR A 87 9.03 -6.68 -5.36
CA THR A 87 10.06 -5.62 -5.53
C THR A 87 11.43 -6.09 -5.03
N LEU A 88 12.46 -5.82 -5.82
CA LEU A 88 13.85 -6.11 -5.46
C LEU A 88 14.65 -4.80 -5.50
N PHE A 89 15.40 -4.53 -4.45
CA PHE A 89 16.29 -3.38 -4.39
C PHE A 89 17.74 -3.86 -4.54
N ASP A 90 18.55 -3.07 -5.22
CA ASP A 90 20.00 -3.22 -5.15
C ASP A 90 20.51 -2.66 -3.83
N ALA A 91 21.77 -2.93 -3.53
CA ALA A 91 22.38 -2.52 -2.26
C ALA A 91 22.39 -1.00 -2.08
N GLU A 92 22.56 -0.24 -3.17
CA GLU A 92 22.62 1.23 -3.12
C GLU A 92 21.26 1.81 -2.77
N ARG A 93 20.19 1.40 -3.46
CA ARG A 93 18.81 1.85 -3.15
C ARG A 93 18.40 1.46 -1.74
N LEU A 94 18.78 0.26 -1.32
CA LEU A 94 18.48 -0.21 0.04
C LEU A 94 19.18 0.67 1.08
N GLN A 95 20.47 1.01 0.84
CA GLN A 95 21.24 1.85 1.76
C GLN A 95 20.64 3.26 1.84
N GLU A 96 20.30 3.87 0.69
CA GLU A 96 19.69 5.20 0.65
C GLU A 96 18.35 5.23 1.39
N LEU A 97 17.51 4.19 1.18
CA LEU A 97 16.24 4.09 1.90
C LEU A 97 16.48 3.98 3.42
N ALA A 98 17.39 3.10 3.84
CA ALA A 98 17.72 2.88 5.25
C ALA A 98 18.21 4.17 5.92
N ASP A 99 19.13 4.86 5.26
CA ASP A 99 19.71 6.11 5.78
C ASP A 99 18.67 7.23 5.76
N GLY A 100 17.84 7.28 4.72
CA GLY A 100 16.74 8.24 4.62
C GLY A 100 15.74 8.08 5.78
N LEU A 101 15.34 6.84 6.06
CA LEU A 101 14.46 6.55 7.20
C LEU A 101 15.11 7.00 8.52
N ALA A 102 16.39 6.67 8.72
CA ALA A 102 17.12 7.10 9.91
C ALA A 102 17.17 8.63 10.05
N LEU A 103 17.36 9.34 8.91
CA LEU A 103 17.42 10.81 8.87
C LEU A 103 16.09 11.48 9.18
N THR A 104 14.94 10.79 9.01
CA THR A 104 13.63 11.37 9.37
C THR A 104 13.53 11.67 10.86
N GLY A 105 14.33 10.99 11.70
CA GLY A 105 14.23 11.09 13.15
C GLY A 105 12.96 10.45 13.73
N ARG A 106 12.12 9.84 12.89
CA ARG A 106 10.84 9.24 13.31
C ARG A 106 10.98 7.74 13.53
N PRO A 107 10.14 7.15 14.39
CA PRO A 107 10.06 5.69 14.42
C PRO A 107 9.55 5.15 13.09
N PHE A 108 10.05 3.98 12.69
CA PHE A 108 9.59 3.33 11.45
C PHE A 108 9.46 1.82 11.63
N LEU A 109 8.48 1.25 10.93
CA LEU A 109 8.31 -0.19 10.80
C LEU A 109 8.56 -0.54 9.33
N TRP A 110 9.60 -1.33 9.08
CA TRP A 110 10.01 -1.67 7.71
C TRP A 110 9.93 -3.17 7.48
N VAL A 111 9.17 -3.56 6.45
CA VAL A 111 9.05 -4.96 6.02
C VAL A 111 10.15 -5.24 4.99
N VAL A 112 11.09 -6.08 5.36
CA VAL A 112 12.21 -6.55 4.52
C VAL A 112 12.09 -8.07 4.44
N ARG A 113 11.39 -8.56 3.41
CA ARG A 113 11.21 -9.99 3.24
C ARG A 113 12.53 -10.68 2.88
N PRO A 114 12.66 -11.98 3.10
CA PRO A 114 13.82 -12.71 2.59
C PRO A 114 13.98 -12.45 1.09
N ASN A 115 15.20 -12.23 0.64
CA ASN A 115 15.53 -11.94 -0.76
C ASN A 115 15.00 -10.58 -1.28
N PHE A 116 14.70 -9.63 -0.38
CA PHE A 116 14.25 -8.28 -0.76
C PHE A 116 15.32 -7.50 -1.53
N ALA A 117 16.59 -7.72 -1.18
CA ALA A 117 17.71 -7.00 -1.81
C ALA A 117 18.76 -8.00 -2.30
N ASP A 118 19.10 -7.89 -3.58
CA ASP A 118 20.11 -8.76 -4.19
C ASP A 118 21.50 -8.46 -3.60
N GLY A 119 22.17 -9.49 -3.13
CA GLY A 119 23.52 -9.39 -2.58
C GLY A 119 23.61 -8.77 -1.19
N VAL A 120 22.49 -8.42 -0.56
CA VAL A 120 22.49 -7.84 0.80
C VAL A 120 22.07 -8.93 1.80
N GLY A 121 23.02 -9.33 2.62
CA GLY A 121 22.82 -10.42 3.59
C GLY A 121 22.34 -9.94 4.96
N GLU A 122 22.00 -10.89 5.81
CA GLU A 122 21.56 -10.66 7.19
C GLU A 122 22.54 -9.79 7.99
N ARG A 123 23.83 -9.92 7.70
CA ARG A 123 24.85 -9.13 8.40
C ARG A 123 24.64 -7.63 8.23
N TRP A 124 24.25 -7.18 7.04
CA TRP A 124 23.91 -5.78 6.77
C TRP A 124 22.68 -5.35 7.56
N LEU A 125 21.64 -6.18 7.52
CA LEU A 125 20.39 -5.91 8.27
C LEU A 125 20.66 -5.81 9.78
N ASP A 126 21.49 -6.71 10.32
CA ASP A 126 21.84 -6.68 11.73
C ASP A 126 22.65 -5.43 12.09
N GLY A 127 23.55 -5.02 11.21
CA GLY A 127 24.29 -3.77 11.36
C GLY A 127 23.36 -2.56 11.40
N PHE A 128 22.39 -2.54 10.50
CA PHE A 128 21.39 -1.46 10.44
C PHE A 128 20.51 -1.46 11.70
N ARG A 129 19.99 -2.62 12.12
CA ARG A 129 19.17 -2.75 13.34
C ARG A 129 19.91 -2.20 14.55
N ARG A 130 21.20 -2.57 14.74
CA ARG A 130 22.01 -2.06 15.85
C ARG A 130 22.22 -0.55 15.79
N ARG A 131 22.45 -0.01 14.58
CA ARG A 131 22.69 1.43 14.39
C ARG A 131 21.46 2.26 14.73
N VAL A 132 20.28 1.78 14.35
CA VAL A 132 19.01 2.51 14.57
C VAL A 132 18.51 2.36 16.02
N GLY A 133 18.65 1.17 16.59
CA GLY A 133 18.13 0.86 17.92
C GLY A 133 16.65 0.47 17.91
N GLU A 134 16.30 -0.47 18.77
CA GLU A 134 14.96 -1.09 18.79
C GLU A 134 13.81 -0.13 19.06
N GLY A 135 14.08 0.98 19.77
CA GLY A 135 13.03 1.98 20.06
C GLY A 135 12.66 2.84 18.88
N ARG A 136 13.56 2.97 17.88
CA ARG A 136 13.33 3.86 16.74
C ARG A 136 12.98 3.12 15.46
N GLY A 137 13.52 1.94 15.21
CA GLY A 137 13.26 1.21 13.98
C GLY A 137 13.05 -0.27 14.22
N LEU A 138 11.92 -0.79 13.71
CA LEU A 138 11.66 -2.23 13.72
C LEU A 138 11.68 -2.74 12.28
N VAL A 139 12.52 -3.74 12.01
CA VAL A 139 12.64 -4.39 10.71
C VAL A 139 12.14 -5.83 10.85
N VAL A 140 11.08 -6.19 10.12
CA VAL A 140 10.44 -7.51 10.15
C VAL A 140 10.44 -8.16 8.78
N GLY A 141 10.37 -9.49 8.72
CA GLY A 141 10.31 -10.22 7.45
C GLY A 141 8.95 -10.07 6.75
N TRP A 142 7.86 -10.05 7.50
CA TRP A 142 6.49 -9.90 6.98
C TRP A 142 5.58 -9.38 8.09
N ALA A 143 4.64 -8.52 7.75
CA ALA A 143 3.75 -7.89 8.73
C ALA A 143 2.28 -8.11 8.33
N PRO A 144 1.35 -8.12 9.31
CA PRO A 144 -0.10 -8.13 9.02
C PRO A 144 -0.53 -6.73 8.55
N GLN A 145 -0.31 -6.43 7.27
CA GLN A 145 -0.35 -5.07 6.69
C GLN A 145 -1.64 -4.32 7.01
N GLN A 146 -2.80 -4.96 6.88
CA GLN A 146 -4.08 -4.29 7.16
C GLN A 146 -4.16 -3.86 8.62
N ARG A 147 -3.69 -4.71 9.56
CA ARG A 147 -3.69 -4.38 10.98
C ARG A 147 -2.67 -3.27 11.30
N VAL A 148 -1.53 -3.29 10.60
CA VAL A 148 -0.52 -2.21 10.72
C VAL A 148 -1.11 -0.90 10.21
N LEU A 149 -1.70 -0.88 9.01
CA LEU A 149 -2.28 0.33 8.44
C LEU A 149 -3.47 0.87 9.26
N ALA A 150 -4.18 -0.01 9.96
CA ALA A 150 -5.27 0.37 10.86
C ALA A 150 -4.77 0.96 12.18
N HIS A 151 -3.47 0.81 12.50
CA HIS A 151 -2.94 1.16 13.80
C HIS A 151 -2.80 2.68 13.96
N PRO A 152 -3.28 3.26 15.09
CA PRO A 152 -3.27 4.72 15.25
C PRO A 152 -1.88 5.37 15.26
N SER A 153 -0.83 4.60 15.54
CA SER A 153 0.54 5.16 15.51
C SER A 153 1.08 5.37 14.10
N VAL A 154 0.49 4.74 13.06
CA VAL A 154 1.00 4.85 11.69
C VAL A 154 0.67 6.23 11.12
N ALA A 155 1.71 6.96 10.68
CA ALA A 155 1.62 8.32 10.16
C ALA A 155 1.53 8.36 8.64
N CYS A 156 2.27 7.48 7.95
CA CYS A 156 2.28 7.41 6.48
C CYS A 156 2.79 6.04 6.03
N PHE A 157 2.56 5.75 4.76
CA PHE A 157 2.90 4.47 4.13
C PHE A 157 3.85 4.70 2.95
N VAL A 158 5.12 4.29 3.09
CA VAL A 158 6.08 4.25 1.99
C VAL A 158 5.85 2.94 1.23
N THR A 159 5.42 3.04 -0.01
CA THR A 159 4.88 1.88 -0.72
C THR A 159 5.28 1.84 -2.19
N HIS A 160 5.34 0.63 -2.74
CA HIS A 160 5.51 0.40 -4.18
C HIS A 160 4.25 0.72 -5.00
N CYS A 161 3.14 1.08 -4.37
CA CYS A 161 1.87 1.40 -5.02
C CYS A 161 1.19 0.21 -5.71
N GLY A 162 1.44 -1.02 -5.27
CA GLY A 162 0.65 -2.17 -5.73
C GLY A 162 -0.83 -1.99 -5.35
N TRP A 163 -1.76 -2.40 -6.24
CA TRP A 163 -3.18 -2.03 -6.10
C TRP A 163 -3.78 -2.45 -4.77
N ASN A 164 -3.54 -3.69 -4.30
CA ASN A 164 -4.11 -4.12 -3.02
C ASN A 164 -3.59 -3.27 -1.86
N SER A 165 -2.29 -2.97 -1.85
CA SER A 165 -1.69 -2.10 -0.82
C SER A 165 -2.26 -0.68 -0.88
N THR A 166 -2.55 -0.20 -2.09
CA THR A 166 -3.19 1.11 -2.30
C THR A 166 -4.60 1.11 -1.69
N MET A 167 -5.40 0.09 -2.00
CA MET A 167 -6.76 -0.03 -1.44
C MET A 167 -6.75 -0.16 0.09
N GLU A 168 -5.78 -0.92 0.63
CA GLU A 168 -5.62 -1.04 2.09
C GLU A 168 -5.27 0.30 2.74
N GLY A 169 -4.32 1.05 2.16
CA GLY A 169 -3.97 2.37 2.68
C GLY A 169 -5.12 3.36 2.61
N VAL A 170 -5.88 3.36 1.50
CA VAL A 170 -7.10 4.18 1.33
C VAL A 170 -8.12 3.82 2.40
N ARG A 171 -8.39 2.54 2.60
CA ARG A 171 -9.38 2.03 3.56
C ARG A 171 -9.07 2.51 4.99
N HIS A 172 -7.78 2.59 5.33
CA HIS A 172 -7.37 3.00 6.68
C HIS A 172 -7.05 4.50 6.79
N GLY A 173 -7.03 5.22 5.67
CA GLY A 173 -6.81 6.66 5.66
C GLY A 173 -5.37 7.03 5.98
N VAL A 174 -4.43 6.30 5.38
CA VAL A 174 -3.00 6.52 5.59
C VAL A 174 -2.44 7.22 4.34
N PRO A 175 -1.82 8.40 4.46
CA PRO A 175 -1.22 9.07 3.30
C PRO A 175 0.01 8.33 2.79
N PHE A 176 0.28 8.48 1.49
CA PHE A 176 1.25 7.66 0.78
C PHE A 176 2.52 8.42 0.42
N LEU A 177 3.66 7.73 0.58
CA LEU A 177 4.90 8.12 -0.10
C LEU A 177 5.18 7.05 -1.15
N CYS A 178 5.02 7.42 -2.41
CA CYS A 178 4.91 6.49 -3.54
C CYS A 178 6.26 6.26 -4.21
N TRP A 179 6.67 4.98 -4.28
CA TRP A 179 7.92 4.55 -4.90
C TRP A 179 7.65 3.33 -5.79
N PRO A 180 7.02 3.53 -6.97
CA PRO A 180 6.69 2.40 -7.86
C PRO A 180 7.94 1.75 -8.43
N TYR A 181 7.84 0.47 -8.72
CA TYR A 181 8.93 -0.33 -9.25
C TYR A 181 8.64 -0.87 -10.66
N PHE A 182 7.40 -1.38 -10.90
CA PHE A 182 7.05 -1.94 -12.21
C PHE A 182 5.53 -2.03 -12.40
N ALA A 183 5.10 -2.37 -13.62
CA ALA A 183 3.73 -2.70 -14.00
C ALA A 183 2.73 -1.56 -13.75
N ASP A 184 1.58 -1.88 -13.14
CA ASP A 184 0.50 -0.95 -12.84
C ASP A 184 0.86 0.07 -11.76
N GLN A 185 1.96 -0.14 -11.05
CA GLN A 185 2.35 0.69 -9.91
C GLN A 185 2.53 2.17 -10.29
N PHE A 186 3.03 2.44 -11.51
CA PHE A 186 3.19 3.82 -12.01
C PHE A 186 1.83 4.50 -12.24
N LEU A 187 0.86 3.74 -12.74
CA LEU A 187 -0.51 4.24 -12.90
C LEU A 187 -1.13 4.50 -11.53
N ASN A 188 -0.97 3.56 -10.61
CA ASN A 188 -1.51 3.68 -9.25
C ASN A 188 -0.89 4.90 -8.53
N GLN A 189 0.41 5.16 -8.73
CA GLN A 189 1.07 6.37 -8.22
C GLN A 189 0.37 7.63 -8.76
N SER A 190 0.01 7.64 -10.04
CA SER A 190 -0.68 8.80 -10.63
C SER A 190 -2.07 8.98 -10.01
N TYR A 191 -2.79 7.89 -9.76
CA TYR A 191 -4.06 7.96 -9.02
C TYR A 191 -3.84 8.58 -7.63
N ILE A 192 -2.89 8.06 -6.87
CA ILE A 192 -2.62 8.49 -5.49
C ILE A 192 -2.18 9.96 -5.43
N CYS A 193 -1.24 10.35 -6.31
CA CYS A 193 -0.57 11.64 -6.20
C CYS A 193 -1.24 12.74 -7.00
N ASP A 194 -1.68 12.41 -8.25
CA ASP A 194 -2.14 13.43 -9.19
C ASP A 194 -3.67 13.56 -9.20
N LEU A 195 -4.39 12.43 -9.04
CA LEU A 195 -5.85 12.44 -9.11
C LEU A 195 -6.49 12.60 -7.73
N TRP A 196 -6.12 11.75 -6.76
CA TRP A 196 -6.69 11.80 -5.42
C TRP A 196 -5.98 12.81 -4.51
N GLY A 197 -4.70 13.08 -4.79
CA GLY A 197 -3.90 14.03 -4.01
C GLY A 197 -3.67 13.60 -2.56
N VAL A 198 -3.52 12.29 -2.32
CA VAL A 198 -3.35 11.71 -0.97
C VAL A 198 -1.93 11.19 -0.73
N GLY A 199 -1.00 11.57 -1.59
CA GLY A 199 0.40 11.14 -1.46
C GLY A 199 1.37 11.99 -2.24
N LEU A 200 2.65 11.67 -2.09
CA LEU A 200 3.75 12.31 -2.81
C LEU A 200 4.59 11.25 -3.54
N LYS A 201 5.16 11.64 -4.67
CA LYS A 201 6.11 10.82 -5.43
C LYS A 201 7.50 10.96 -4.81
N VAL A 202 8.17 9.84 -4.57
CA VAL A 202 9.57 9.84 -4.11
C VAL A 202 10.49 10.15 -5.30
N CYS A 203 10.32 9.44 -6.41
CA CYS A 203 11.28 9.42 -7.52
C CYS A 203 11.06 10.55 -8.54
N ALA A 204 10.75 11.79 -8.09
CA ALA A 204 10.62 12.91 -9.01
C ALA A 204 11.98 13.33 -9.59
N ASP A 205 13.02 13.24 -8.78
CA ASP A 205 14.36 13.74 -9.11
C ASP A 205 15.45 12.67 -8.93
N ALA A 206 15.09 11.38 -9.14
CA ALA A 206 16.07 10.30 -9.09
C ALA A 206 17.19 10.53 -10.11
N ASP A 207 18.39 10.10 -9.79
CA ASP A 207 19.54 10.19 -10.69
C ASP A 207 19.31 9.30 -11.93
N GLU A 208 20.25 9.35 -12.89
CA GLU A 208 20.17 8.58 -14.14
C GLU A 208 20.03 7.06 -13.92
N ARG A 209 20.40 6.57 -12.73
CA ARG A 209 20.29 5.17 -12.34
C ARG A 209 18.99 4.87 -11.57
N GLY A 210 18.15 5.89 -11.32
CA GLY A 210 16.91 5.76 -10.56
C GLY A 210 17.13 5.64 -9.06
N VAL A 211 18.27 6.12 -8.54
CA VAL A 211 18.57 6.15 -7.10
C VAL A 211 18.01 7.44 -6.49
N VAL A 212 17.35 7.33 -5.39
CA VAL A 212 16.76 8.47 -4.68
C VAL A 212 17.60 8.73 -3.43
N UNK A 213 18.04 9.67 -3.14
CA UNK A 213 18.84 10.01 -2.14
C UNK A 213 18.14 10.01 -0.88
N LYS A 214 18.84 9.82 0.05
CA LYS A 214 18.32 9.75 1.42
C LYS A 214 17.73 11.08 1.93
N GLU A 215 18.33 12.17 1.53
CA GLU A 215 17.82 13.51 1.89
C GLU A 215 16.44 13.75 1.28
N GLU A 216 16.21 13.31 0.07
CA GLU A 216 14.89 13.41 -0.57
C GLU A 216 13.86 12.59 0.19
N ILE A 217 14.21 11.39 0.63
CA ILE A 217 13.30 10.54 1.43
C ILE A 217 12.90 11.27 2.70
N ARG A 218 13.89 11.81 3.45
CA ARG A 218 13.64 12.59 4.65
C ARG A 218 12.70 13.76 4.38
N ASP A 219 13.00 14.54 3.35
CA ASP A 219 12.27 15.78 3.04
C ASP A 219 10.84 15.47 2.57
N LYS A 220 10.67 14.41 1.77
CA LYS A 220 9.33 13.99 1.32
C LYS A 220 8.48 13.47 2.48
N VAL A 221 9.06 12.73 3.42
CA VAL A 221 8.34 12.30 4.63
C VAL A 221 7.91 13.54 5.44
N ALA A 222 8.84 14.47 5.67
CA ALA A 222 8.54 15.69 6.42
C ALA A 222 7.43 16.50 5.73
N ARG A 223 7.51 16.68 4.41
CA ARG A 223 6.51 17.41 3.62
C ARG A 223 5.16 16.69 3.68
N LEU A 224 5.13 15.38 3.47
CA LEU A 224 3.89 14.59 3.47
C LEU A 224 3.15 14.76 4.80
N LEU A 225 3.88 14.66 5.91
CA LEU A 225 3.28 14.73 7.24
C LEU A 225 2.93 16.16 7.68
N GLY A 226 3.50 17.16 7.01
CA GLY A 226 3.17 18.58 7.26
C GLY A 226 2.05 19.12 6.38
N ASP A 227 1.59 18.35 5.37
CA ASP A 227 0.62 18.85 4.37
C ASP A 227 -0.82 18.60 4.84
N GLU A 228 -1.46 19.64 5.36
CA GLU A 228 -2.84 19.54 5.85
C GLU A 228 -3.85 19.26 4.72
N ALA A 229 -3.57 19.66 3.48
CA ALA A 229 -4.45 19.38 2.36
C ALA A 229 -4.42 17.90 2.00
N ILE A 230 -3.25 17.27 2.01
CA ILE A 230 -3.13 15.82 1.83
C ILE A 230 -3.89 15.09 2.94
N LYS A 231 -3.71 15.51 4.20
CA LYS A 231 -4.42 14.90 5.33
C LYS A 231 -5.94 14.97 5.15
N ALA A 232 -6.46 16.15 4.80
CA ALA A 232 -7.89 16.35 4.60
C ALA A 232 -8.43 15.45 3.48
N ARG A 233 -7.73 15.38 2.34
CA ARG A 233 -8.13 14.51 1.22
C ARG A 233 -8.05 13.03 1.60
N THR A 234 -7.05 12.64 2.38
CA THR A 234 -6.89 11.25 2.85
C THR A 234 -8.09 10.85 3.74
N VAL A 235 -8.52 11.74 4.63
CA VAL A 235 -9.70 11.50 5.49
C VAL A 235 -10.97 11.40 4.64
N ALA A 236 -11.15 12.29 3.66
CA ALA A 236 -12.31 12.26 2.77
C ALA A 236 -12.36 10.96 1.95
N LEU A 237 -11.21 10.53 1.41
CA LEU A 237 -11.11 9.30 0.62
C LEU A 237 -11.38 8.06 1.49
N LYS A 238 -10.86 8.02 2.73
CA LYS A 238 -11.19 6.97 3.70
C LYS A 238 -12.70 6.92 3.95
N SER A 239 -13.33 8.08 4.15
CA SER A 239 -14.76 8.14 4.42
C SER A 239 -15.56 7.56 3.25
N ALA A 240 -15.21 7.90 2.02
CA ALA A 240 -15.84 7.34 0.81
C ALA A 240 -15.64 5.81 0.74
N ALA A 241 -14.42 5.34 0.99
CA ALA A 241 -14.10 3.91 0.96
C ALA A 241 -14.89 3.14 2.03
N CYS A 242 -15.01 3.70 3.23
CA CYS A 242 -15.79 3.08 4.31
C CYS A 242 -17.29 3.06 3.98
N ALA A 243 -17.81 4.15 3.43
CA ALA A 243 -19.21 4.27 3.03
C ALA A 243 -19.57 3.28 1.91
N SER A 244 -18.66 3.06 0.95
CA SER A 244 -18.94 2.16 -0.18
C SER A 244 -19.20 0.73 0.26
N VAL A 245 -18.50 0.24 1.29
CA VAL A 245 -18.64 -1.14 1.77
C VAL A 245 -19.65 -1.30 2.92
N ALA A 246 -20.17 -0.19 3.46
CA ALA A 246 -21.19 -0.22 4.50
C ALA A 246 -22.55 -0.67 3.92
N ASP A 247 -23.47 -1.07 4.78
CA ASP A 247 -24.82 -1.49 4.35
C ASP A 247 -25.46 -0.41 3.47
N GLY A 248 -25.84 -0.80 2.25
CA GLY A 248 -26.43 0.09 1.26
C GLY A 248 -25.43 0.89 0.43
N GLY A 249 -24.13 0.78 0.73
CA GLY A 249 -23.09 1.44 -0.05
C GLY A 249 -22.89 0.81 -1.44
N SER A 250 -22.16 1.51 -2.32
CA SER A 250 -21.98 1.10 -3.71
C SER A 250 -21.38 -0.30 -3.83
N SER A 251 -20.30 -0.59 -3.11
CA SER A 251 -19.62 -1.89 -3.14
C SER A 251 -20.46 -2.98 -2.48
N HIS A 252 -21.21 -2.66 -1.42
CA HIS A 252 -22.14 -3.61 -0.81
C HIS A 252 -23.25 -4.01 -1.80
N GLN A 253 -23.83 -3.04 -2.51
CA GLN A 253 -24.84 -3.32 -3.52
C GLN A 253 -24.28 -4.16 -4.67
N ASP A 254 -23.07 -3.86 -5.12
CA ASP A 254 -22.42 -4.63 -6.18
C ASP A 254 -22.09 -6.07 -5.72
N LEU A 255 -21.73 -6.26 -4.46
CA LEU A 255 -21.54 -7.59 -3.89
C LEU A 255 -22.87 -8.38 -3.90
N LEU A 256 -23.98 -7.75 -3.54
CA LEU A 256 -25.31 -8.40 -3.59
C LEU A 256 -25.69 -8.79 -5.02
N LYS A 257 -25.39 -7.93 -6.01
CA LYS A 257 -25.60 -8.26 -7.43
C LYS A 257 -24.79 -9.51 -7.82
N LEU A 258 -23.52 -9.56 -7.41
CA LEU A 258 -22.64 -10.72 -7.69
C LEU A 258 -23.22 -12.00 -7.05
N VAL A 259 -23.64 -11.93 -5.79
CA VAL A 259 -24.23 -13.08 -5.08
C VAL A 259 -25.49 -13.59 -5.83
N ASN A 260 -26.35 -12.67 -6.26
CA ASN A 260 -27.58 -13.05 -7.01
C ASN A 260 -27.22 -13.69 -8.35
N LEU A 261 -26.28 -13.12 -9.09
CA LEU A 261 -25.81 -13.68 -10.36
C LEU A 261 -25.28 -15.12 -10.19
N LEU A 262 -24.58 -15.40 -9.09
CA LEU A 262 -24.05 -16.73 -8.82
C LEU A 262 -25.13 -17.73 -8.39
N ARG A 263 -26.23 -17.25 -7.79
CA ARG A 263 -27.36 -18.10 -7.36
C ARG A 263 -28.29 -18.51 -8.52
N GLU A 264 -28.32 -17.72 -9.58
CA GLU A 264 -29.17 -17.98 -10.75
C GLU A 264 -28.58 -19.03 -11.69
N LYS A 265 -27.37 -19.53 -11.42
CA LYS A 265 -26.69 -20.60 -12.15
C LYS A 265 -26.75 -21.92 -11.39
#